data_31e481e2b99b4511ff4df4ca7ef83fa5
#
_entry.id   31e481e2b99b4511ff4df4ca7ef83fa5
#
_cell.length_a   1.000
_cell.length_b   1.000
_cell.length_c   1.000
_cell.angle_alpha   90.00
_cell.angle_beta   90.00
_cell.angle_gamma   90.00
#
_symmetry.space_group_name_H-M   'P 1'
#
loop_
_entity.id
_entity.type
_entity.pdbx_description
1 polymer ?
#
loop_
_entity_poly.entity_id
_entity_poly.type
_entity_poly.pdbx_seq_one_letter_code
_entity_poly.pdbx_strand_id
1 'polypeptide(L)'
;MSAFNEERVLGVHHWTDRLFSFTTTRDAALRFSNGHFTMIGLRVDGKPLLRAYSIASANYEDHLEFLSIKVDDGPLTSRLQHIRAGDTIIVGRKPTGTLVVDYLLPGRRLYLLATGTGLAPFMSIVRDPETYEKFEHIVLVHGVRKVDELAYHDLLVEHLPSHEFLGDIVSSQMHYYPTVTREEYRNMGRITHLVESGRLCADLGMPALDPAHDRVMICGSPAMLRDLEHMLEQRGFAEGNTSIPG
;
A
#
# COMPACT_ATOMS: atom_id res chain seq x y z
N MET A 1 -7.45 -26.81 -14.36
CA MET A 1 -7.65 -25.35 -14.50
C MET A 1 -6.29 -24.67 -14.34
N SER A 2 -5.98 -23.63 -15.11
CA SER A 2 -4.74 -22.85 -14.95
C SER A 2 -4.68 -22.20 -13.56
N ALA A 3 -3.51 -22.13 -12.94
CA ALA A 3 -3.31 -21.43 -11.69
C ALA A 3 -3.34 -19.89 -11.85
N PHE A 4 -3.40 -19.42 -13.09
CA PHE A 4 -3.30 -18.01 -13.45
C PHE A 4 -4.38 -17.63 -14.47
N ASN A 5 -4.79 -16.37 -14.42
CA ASN A 5 -5.56 -15.69 -15.44
C ASN A 5 -4.61 -14.88 -16.33
N GLU A 6 -4.99 -14.67 -17.56
CA GLU A 6 -4.38 -13.69 -18.46
C GLU A 6 -5.25 -12.44 -18.42
N GLU A 7 -4.67 -11.34 -17.98
CA GLU A 7 -5.33 -10.04 -17.84
C GLU A 7 -4.71 -9.05 -18.80
N ARG A 8 -5.53 -8.20 -19.41
CA ARG A 8 -5.08 -7.18 -20.34
C ARG A 8 -4.74 -5.90 -19.59
N VAL A 9 -3.59 -5.31 -19.86
CA VAL A 9 -3.19 -3.99 -19.38
C VAL A 9 -4.15 -2.94 -19.96
N LEU A 10 -4.76 -2.15 -19.09
CA LEU A 10 -5.68 -1.07 -19.45
C LEU A 10 -4.94 0.26 -19.58
N GLY A 11 -3.97 0.51 -18.69
CA GLY A 11 -3.18 1.73 -18.70
C GLY A 11 -1.87 1.56 -17.90
N VAL A 12 -0.92 2.43 -18.18
CA VAL A 12 0.36 2.51 -17.47
C VAL A 12 0.63 3.98 -17.17
N HIS A 13 1.00 4.28 -15.93
CA HIS A 13 1.39 5.61 -15.50
C HIS A 13 2.82 5.58 -14.93
N HIS A 14 3.71 6.38 -15.50
CA HIS A 14 5.08 6.54 -15.01
C HIS A 14 5.15 7.76 -14.09
N TRP A 15 5.35 7.53 -12.79
CA TRP A 15 5.51 8.58 -11.78
C TRP A 15 6.89 9.24 -11.88
N THR A 16 7.92 8.40 -12.02
CA THR A 16 9.31 8.80 -12.21
C THR A 16 10.00 7.89 -13.22
N ASP A 17 11.26 8.12 -13.50
CA ASP A 17 12.08 7.20 -14.30
C ASP A 17 12.19 5.80 -13.68
N ARG A 18 11.88 5.66 -12.36
CA ARG A 18 12.01 4.41 -11.60
C ARG A 18 10.72 3.86 -11.01
N LEU A 19 9.65 4.63 -11.02
CA LEU A 19 8.39 4.27 -10.37
C LEU A 19 7.25 4.37 -11.38
N PHE A 20 6.43 3.34 -11.46
CA PHE A 20 5.25 3.30 -12.32
C PHE A 20 4.13 2.48 -11.70
N SER A 21 2.92 2.77 -12.07
CA SER A 21 1.75 1.95 -11.79
C SER A 21 1.08 1.52 -13.08
N PHE A 22 0.30 0.47 -13.03
CA PHE A 22 -0.49 0.03 -14.17
C PHE A 22 -1.78 -0.63 -13.71
N THR A 23 -2.79 -0.52 -14.54
CA THR A 23 -4.11 -1.12 -14.34
C THR A 23 -4.32 -2.25 -15.35
N THR A 24 -5.08 -3.25 -14.95
CA THR A 24 -5.44 -4.39 -15.79
C THR A 24 -6.90 -4.72 -15.70
N THR A 25 -7.42 -5.48 -16.64
CA THR A 25 -8.69 -6.19 -16.47
C THR A 25 -8.63 -7.07 -15.22
N ARG A 26 -9.79 -7.46 -14.73
CA ARG A 26 -9.94 -8.33 -13.58
C ARG A 26 -10.92 -9.45 -13.90
N ASP A 27 -10.51 -10.69 -13.71
CA ASP A 27 -11.42 -11.84 -13.78
C ASP A 27 -12.58 -11.65 -12.79
N ALA A 28 -13.81 -11.76 -13.27
CA ALA A 28 -15.01 -11.53 -12.48
C ALA A 28 -15.16 -12.48 -11.28
N ALA A 29 -14.46 -13.61 -11.29
CA ALA A 29 -14.44 -14.57 -10.18
C ALA A 29 -13.32 -14.30 -9.16
N LEU A 30 -12.39 -13.36 -9.44
CA LEU A 30 -11.31 -13.06 -8.53
C LEU A 30 -11.85 -12.33 -7.28
N ARG A 31 -11.58 -12.90 -6.10
CA ARG A 31 -11.94 -12.31 -4.81
C ARG A 31 -10.68 -12.09 -3.99
N PHE A 32 -10.59 -10.96 -3.31
CA PHE A 32 -9.49 -10.63 -2.41
C PHE A 32 -9.97 -9.65 -1.33
N SER A 33 -9.25 -9.62 -0.22
CA SER A 33 -9.39 -8.58 0.80
C SER A 33 -8.41 -7.44 0.54
N ASN A 34 -8.82 -6.20 0.85
CA ASN A 34 -7.95 -5.04 0.74
C ASN A 34 -6.70 -5.25 1.58
N GLY A 35 -5.52 -5.01 0.99
CA GLY A 35 -4.21 -5.32 1.56
C GLY A 35 -3.58 -6.65 1.08
N HIS A 36 -4.32 -7.51 0.39
CA HIS A 36 -3.76 -8.72 -0.22
C HIS A 36 -2.76 -8.40 -1.34
N PHE A 37 -1.89 -9.37 -1.59
CA PHE A 37 -1.05 -9.44 -2.79
C PHE A 37 -1.43 -10.64 -3.66
N THR A 38 -0.99 -10.64 -4.90
CA THR A 38 -1.07 -11.80 -5.80
C THR A 38 0.22 -11.95 -6.60
N MET A 39 0.40 -13.10 -7.22
CA MET A 39 1.50 -13.33 -8.16
C MET A 39 1.15 -12.71 -9.50
N ILE A 40 1.99 -11.81 -10.00
CA ILE A 40 1.84 -11.26 -11.36
C ILE A 40 3.12 -11.44 -12.16
N GLY A 41 3.01 -11.40 -13.47
CA GLY A 41 4.18 -11.47 -14.34
C GLY A 41 3.88 -11.60 -15.81
N LEU A 42 4.89 -12.07 -16.51
CA LEU A 42 4.89 -12.21 -17.97
C LEU A 42 5.24 -13.65 -18.38
N ARG A 43 4.84 -14.06 -19.59
CA ARG A 43 5.38 -15.25 -20.21
C ARG A 43 6.70 -14.91 -20.89
N VAL A 44 7.76 -15.57 -20.46
CA VAL A 44 9.10 -15.47 -21.07
C VAL A 44 9.49 -16.85 -21.58
N ASP A 45 9.77 -16.97 -22.86
CA ASP A 45 10.07 -18.25 -23.52
C ASP A 45 9.03 -19.34 -23.21
N GLY A 46 7.74 -18.95 -23.23
CA GLY A 46 6.59 -19.83 -22.94
C GLY A 46 6.40 -20.17 -21.45
N LYS A 47 7.28 -19.74 -20.55
CA LYS A 47 7.22 -20.02 -19.12
C LYS A 47 6.76 -18.78 -18.32
N PRO A 48 5.98 -18.96 -17.24
CA PRO A 48 5.59 -17.84 -16.38
C PRO A 48 6.78 -17.35 -15.55
N LEU A 49 7.06 -16.06 -15.64
CA LEU A 49 7.99 -15.35 -14.77
C LEU A 49 7.19 -14.46 -13.84
N LEU A 50 7.10 -14.82 -12.56
CA LEU A 50 6.16 -14.25 -11.59
C LEU A 50 6.87 -13.64 -10.39
N ARG A 51 6.25 -12.61 -9.80
CA ARG A 51 6.62 -12.04 -8.50
C ARG A 51 5.34 -11.65 -7.75
N ALA A 52 5.45 -11.60 -6.42
CA ALA A 52 4.39 -11.10 -5.56
C ALA A 52 4.25 -9.58 -5.69
N TYR A 53 3.03 -9.12 -5.88
CA TYR A 53 2.67 -7.71 -5.95
C TYR A 53 1.42 -7.44 -5.12
N SER A 54 1.50 -6.46 -4.24
CA SER A 54 0.31 -5.99 -3.52
C SER A 54 -0.67 -5.35 -4.50
N ILE A 55 -1.94 -5.64 -4.29
CA ILE A 55 -3.03 -5.06 -5.09
C ILE A 55 -3.31 -3.66 -4.52
N ALA A 56 -3.23 -2.65 -5.37
CA ALA A 56 -3.46 -1.26 -4.99
C ALA A 56 -4.91 -0.81 -5.21
N SER A 57 -5.63 -1.44 -6.13
CA SER A 57 -7.08 -1.22 -6.32
C SER A 57 -7.87 -1.78 -5.13
N ALA A 58 -9.03 -1.19 -4.87
CA ALA A 58 -9.95 -1.72 -3.87
C ALA A 58 -10.67 -2.99 -4.36
N ASN A 59 -11.12 -3.81 -3.43
CA ASN A 59 -11.73 -5.10 -3.73
C ASN A 59 -13.08 -5.03 -4.47
N TYR A 60 -13.73 -3.87 -4.49
CA TYR A 60 -14.98 -3.62 -5.21
C TYR A 60 -14.77 -3.07 -6.63
N GLU A 61 -13.55 -2.59 -6.96
CA GLU A 61 -13.25 -2.08 -8.30
C GLU A 61 -13.23 -3.21 -9.33
N ASP A 62 -13.60 -2.91 -10.55
CA ASP A 62 -13.72 -3.88 -11.66
C ASP A 62 -12.38 -4.15 -12.39
N HIS A 63 -11.30 -3.52 -11.92
CA HIS A 63 -9.94 -3.64 -12.42
C HIS A 63 -8.96 -3.98 -11.29
N LEU A 64 -7.74 -4.37 -11.67
CA LEU A 64 -6.62 -4.47 -10.75
C LEU A 64 -5.62 -3.35 -11.01
N GLU A 65 -5.03 -2.84 -9.94
CA GLU A 65 -3.96 -1.85 -10.01
C GLU A 65 -2.74 -2.33 -9.23
N PHE A 66 -1.55 -2.07 -9.78
CA PHE A 66 -0.28 -2.46 -9.20
C PHE A 66 0.72 -1.30 -9.27
N LEU A 67 1.51 -1.15 -8.21
CA LEU A 67 2.61 -0.18 -8.14
C LEU A 67 3.94 -0.93 -8.18
N SER A 68 4.85 -0.51 -9.07
CA SER A 68 6.11 -1.19 -9.34
C SER A 68 7.27 -0.22 -9.46
N ILE A 69 8.46 -0.70 -9.08
CA ILE A 69 9.71 -0.01 -9.37
C ILE A 69 10.39 -0.65 -10.59
N LYS A 70 11.16 0.16 -11.32
CA LYS A 70 12.05 -0.29 -12.39
C LYS A 70 13.38 -0.70 -11.77
N VAL A 71 13.72 -1.98 -11.89
CA VAL A 71 15.02 -2.52 -11.50
C VAL A 71 15.68 -3.05 -12.77
N ASP A 72 16.76 -2.42 -13.20
CA ASP A 72 17.38 -2.66 -14.51
C ASP A 72 17.77 -4.12 -14.72
N ASP A 73 18.34 -4.78 -13.70
CA ASP A 73 18.73 -6.18 -13.74
C ASP A 73 17.68 -7.12 -13.13
N GLY A 74 16.50 -6.60 -12.77
CA GLY A 74 15.41 -7.41 -12.22
C GLY A 74 14.79 -8.32 -13.29
N PRO A 75 14.74 -9.66 -13.07
CA PRO A 75 14.24 -10.58 -14.12
C PRO A 75 12.87 -10.22 -14.67
N LEU A 76 11.93 -9.80 -13.82
CA LEU A 76 10.59 -9.39 -14.22
C LEU A 76 10.51 -7.88 -14.49
N THR A 77 11.02 -7.05 -13.60
CA THR A 77 10.82 -5.60 -13.66
C THR A 77 11.52 -4.96 -14.85
N SER A 78 12.66 -5.50 -15.30
CA SER A 78 13.33 -5.07 -16.55
C SER A 78 12.43 -5.22 -17.80
N ARG A 79 11.46 -6.12 -17.75
CA ARG A 79 10.48 -6.35 -18.82
C ARG A 79 9.15 -5.64 -18.55
N LEU A 80 8.68 -5.75 -17.32
CA LEU A 80 7.40 -5.19 -16.88
C LEU A 80 7.34 -3.66 -17.07
N GLN A 81 8.47 -2.96 -16.93
CA GLN A 81 8.54 -1.51 -17.17
C GLN A 81 8.21 -1.07 -18.60
N HIS A 82 8.19 -1.99 -19.56
CA HIS A 82 7.92 -1.72 -20.98
C HIS A 82 6.51 -2.10 -21.41
N ILE A 83 5.67 -2.62 -20.50
CA ILE A 83 4.28 -2.96 -20.84
C ILE A 83 3.51 -1.71 -21.27
N ARG A 84 2.51 -1.93 -22.10
CA ARG A 84 1.64 -0.88 -22.63
C ARG A 84 0.19 -1.33 -22.58
N ALA A 85 -0.74 -0.40 -22.68
CA ALA A 85 -2.15 -0.71 -22.84
C ALA A 85 -2.36 -1.69 -24.01
N GLY A 86 -3.12 -2.75 -23.76
CA GLY A 86 -3.35 -3.84 -24.70
C GLY A 86 -2.44 -5.06 -24.49
N ASP A 87 -1.31 -4.93 -23.82
CA ASP A 87 -0.45 -6.07 -23.48
C ASP A 87 -1.14 -7.03 -22.51
N THR A 88 -0.68 -8.28 -22.50
CA THR A 88 -1.19 -9.31 -21.60
C THR A 88 -0.20 -9.57 -20.47
N ILE A 89 -0.69 -9.60 -19.23
CA ILE A 89 0.04 -10.09 -18.07
C ILE A 89 -0.63 -11.32 -17.47
N ILE A 90 0.11 -12.05 -16.66
CA ILE A 90 -0.38 -13.21 -15.91
C ILE A 90 -0.67 -12.76 -14.50
N VAL A 91 -1.86 -13.10 -13.98
CA VAL A 91 -2.30 -12.78 -12.61
C VAL A 91 -2.71 -14.07 -11.90
N GLY A 92 -2.19 -14.27 -10.70
CA GLY A 92 -2.52 -15.40 -9.84
C GLY A 92 -3.99 -15.39 -9.40
N ARG A 93 -4.63 -16.56 -9.40
CA ARG A 93 -6.04 -16.71 -9.05
C ARG A 93 -6.32 -16.73 -7.55
N LYS A 94 -5.28 -16.81 -6.72
CA LYS A 94 -5.39 -16.88 -5.25
C LYS A 94 -4.60 -15.75 -4.61
N PRO A 95 -5.18 -14.54 -4.55
CA PRO A 95 -4.62 -13.48 -3.72
C PRO A 95 -4.55 -13.96 -2.27
N THR A 96 -3.53 -13.49 -1.54
CA THR A 96 -3.27 -13.86 -0.16
C THR A 96 -2.49 -12.76 0.55
N GLY A 97 -2.28 -12.89 1.83
CA GLY A 97 -1.51 -11.96 2.65
C GLY A 97 -2.12 -11.81 4.03
N THR A 98 -1.36 -11.24 4.94
CA THR A 98 -1.78 -10.99 6.31
C THR A 98 -2.01 -9.51 6.62
N LEU A 99 -1.70 -8.64 5.67
CA LEU A 99 -1.84 -7.19 5.82
C LEU A 99 -3.30 -6.75 5.54
N VAL A 100 -4.23 -7.32 6.31
CA VAL A 100 -5.67 -7.15 6.16
C VAL A 100 -6.25 -6.60 7.46
N VAL A 101 -7.10 -5.60 7.36
CA VAL A 101 -7.70 -4.91 8.52
C VAL A 101 -8.46 -5.87 9.44
N ASP A 102 -9.05 -6.93 8.89
CA ASP A 102 -9.78 -7.95 9.68
C ASP A 102 -8.90 -8.77 10.62
N TYR A 103 -7.59 -8.75 10.45
CA TYR A 103 -6.64 -9.42 11.34
C TYR A 103 -6.12 -8.52 12.47
N LEU A 104 -6.61 -7.30 12.57
CA LEU A 104 -6.31 -6.39 13.65
C LEU A 104 -7.33 -6.54 14.78
N LEU A 105 -6.88 -6.41 16.01
CA LEU A 105 -7.76 -6.21 17.15
C LEU A 105 -8.54 -4.88 17.01
N PRO A 106 -9.71 -4.72 17.65
CA PRO A 106 -10.40 -3.44 17.69
C PRO A 106 -9.49 -2.33 18.21
N GLY A 107 -9.57 -1.16 17.59
CA GLY A 107 -8.77 0.03 17.95
C GLY A 107 -9.47 1.31 17.51
N ARG A 108 -8.95 2.46 17.94
CA ARG A 108 -9.50 3.76 17.55
C ARG A 108 -8.74 4.38 16.38
N ARG A 109 -7.40 4.17 16.32
CA ARG A 109 -6.55 4.77 15.30
C ARG A 109 -5.79 3.67 14.56
N LEU A 110 -5.80 3.75 13.24
CA LEU A 110 -5.04 2.87 12.35
C LEU A 110 -3.87 3.66 11.73
N TYR A 111 -2.65 3.20 11.98
CA TYR A 111 -1.44 3.75 11.37
C TYR A 111 -0.98 2.83 10.24
N LEU A 112 -0.92 3.36 9.03
CA LEU A 112 -0.45 2.69 7.82
C LEU A 112 0.91 3.28 7.43
N LEU A 113 2.00 2.60 7.77
CA LEU A 113 3.37 3.11 7.63
C LEU A 113 4.03 2.50 6.39
N ALA A 114 4.17 3.30 5.32
CA ALA A 114 4.66 2.86 4.02
C ALA A 114 5.97 3.50 3.60
N THR A 115 6.87 2.74 2.97
CA THR A 115 7.96 3.31 2.18
C THR A 115 7.93 2.80 0.74
N GLY A 116 8.11 3.71 -0.23
CA GLY A 116 8.16 3.38 -1.65
C GLY A 116 6.92 2.61 -2.12
N THR A 117 7.13 1.49 -2.79
CA THR A 117 6.03 0.64 -3.29
C THR A 117 5.23 -0.08 -2.19
N GLY A 118 5.70 -0.04 -0.94
CA GLY A 118 4.91 -0.48 0.22
C GLY A 118 3.61 0.30 0.42
N LEU A 119 3.44 1.41 -0.29
CA LEU A 119 2.18 2.15 -0.34
C LEU A 119 1.05 1.33 -0.98
N ALA A 120 1.34 0.44 -1.92
CA ALA A 120 0.33 -0.27 -2.72
C ALA A 120 -0.78 -0.95 -1.90
N PRO A 121 -0.51 -1.80 -0.90
CA PRO A 121 -1.58 -2.42 -0.11
C PRO A 121 -2.41 -1.40 0.67
N PHE A 122 -1.80 -0.30 1.07
CA PHE A 122 -2.52 0.75 1.81
C PHE A 122 -3.41 1.60 0.90
N MET A 123 -3.09 1.72 -0.39
CA MET A 123 -4.00 2.33 -1.37
C MET A 123 -5.31 1.55 -1.50
N SER A 124 -5.25 0.23 -1.43
CA SER A 124 -6.43 -0.64 -1.38
C SER A 124 -7.23 -0.42 -0.09
N ILE A 125 -6.57 -0.34 1.06
CA ILE A 125 -7.19 -0.19 2.40
C ILE A 125 -7.85 1.19 2.57
N VAL A 126 -7.19 2.29 2.16
CA VAL A 126 -7.78 3.64 2.34
C VAL A 126 -8.92 3.95 1.38
N ARG A 127 -9.12 3.14 0.34
CA ARG A 127 -10.28 3.23 -0.55
C ARG A 127 -11.47 2.40 -0.04
N ASP A 128 -11.28 1.59 1.01
CA ASP A 128 -12.31 0.70 1.55
C ASP A 128 -13.18 1.43 2.59
N PRO A 129 -14.49 1.57 2.35
CA PRO A 129 -15.41 2.16 3.33
C PRO A 129 -15.36 1.46 4.70
N GLU A 130 -15.21 0.11 4.71
CA GLU A 130 -15.18 -0.66 5.95
C GLU A 130 -14.01 -0.28 6.87
N THR A 131 -12.92 0.23 6.30
CA THR A 131 -11.78 0.72 7.10
C THR A 131 -12.19 1.88 8.00
N TYR A 132 -13.02 2.78 7.49
CA TYR A 132 -13.52 3.96 8.22
C TYR A 132 -14.62 3.64 9.21
N GLU A 133 -15.31 2.52 9.04
CA GLU A 133 -16.28 2.01 10.01
C GLU A 133 -15.58 1.41 11.26
N LYS A 134 -14.36 0.87 11.05
CA LYS A 134 -13.58 0.20 12.11
C LYS A 134 -12.69 1.13 12.92
N PHE A 135 -12.27 2.26 12.34
CA PHE A 135 -11.33 3.19 12.97
C PHE A 135 -11.81 4.63 12.87
N GLU A 136 -11.71 5.37 13.96
CA GLU A 136 -12.06 6.79 14.04
C GLU A 136 -11.06 7.67 13.25
N HIS A 137 -9.78 7.25 13.19
CA HIS A 137 -8.72 7.93 12.48
C HIS A 137 -7.83 6.95 11.74
N ILE A 138 -7.54 7.24 10.48
CA ILE A 138 -6.59 6.50 9.64
C ILE A 138 -5.41 7.42 9.31
N VAL A 139 -4.22 7.07 9.76
CA VAL A 139 -2.99 7.83 9.53
C VAL A 139 -2.17 7.10 8.47
N LEU A 140 -2.14 7.62 7.24
CA LEU A 140 -1.32 7.08 6.16
C LEU A 140 0.00 7.85 6.09
N VAL A 141 1.10 7.21 6.49
CA VAL A 141 2.45 7.77 6.39
C VAL A 141 3.15 7.20 5.17
N HIS A 142 3.53 8.07 4.24
CA HIS A 142 4.23 7.69 3.01
C HIS A 142 5.63 8.28 2.98
N GLY A 143 6.63 7.44 3.27
CA GLY A 143 8.04 7.81 3.27
C GLY A 143 8.71 7.55 1.92
N VAL A 144 9.30 8.59 1.34
CA VAL A 144 10.03 8.53 0.07
C VAL A 144 11.38 9.21 0.19
N ARG A 145 12.21 9.09 -0.85
CA ARG A 145 13.52 9.78 -0.90
C ARG A 145 13.38 11.19 -1.45
N LYS A 146 12.60 11.36 -2.51
CA LYS A 146 12.37 12.62 -3.22
C LYS A 146 10.88 12.89 -3.38
N VAL A 147 10.52 14.14 -3.61
CA VAL A 147 9.13 14.58 -3.78
C VAL A 147 8.47 13.93 -5.00
N ASP A 148 9.22 13.77 -6.09
CA ASP A 148 8.72 13.13 -7.31
C ASP A 148 8.36 11.64 -7.14
N GLU A 149 8.84 11.00 -6.07
CA GLU A 149 8.49 9.61 -5.72
C GLU A 149 7.16 9.51 -4.92
N LEU A 150 6.47 10.63 -4.62
CA LEU A 150 5.17 10.64 -3.95
C LEU A 150 4.04 10.23 -4.92
N ALA A 151 4.07 8.96 -5.35
CA ALA A 151 3.00 8.40 -6.15
C ALA A 151 1.65 8.52 -5.43
N TYR A 152 0.57 8.71 -6.20
CA TYR A 152 -0.80 8.87 -5.70
C TYR A 152 -1.04 10.10 -4.82
N HIS A 153 -0.09 11.04 -4.73
CA HIS A 153 -0.26 12.24 -3.90
C HIS A 153 -1.56 12.96 -4.22
N ASP A 154 -1.80 13.31 -5.48
CA ASP A 154 -3.00 14.06 -5.90
C ASP A 154 -4.28 13.25 -5.67
N LEU A 155 -4.21 11.93 -5.85
CA LEU A 155 -5.34 11.04 -5.55
C LEU A 155 -5.68 11.09 -4.06
N LEU A 156 -4.68 11.06 -3.17
CA LEU A 156 -4.87 11.06 -1.71
C LEU A 156 -5.30 12.42 -1.16
N VAL A 157 -4.86 13.53 -1.79
CA VAL A 157 -5.08 14.89 -1.27
C VAL A 157 -6.30 15.55 -1.91
N GLU A 158 -6.61 15.24 -3.17
CA GLU A 158 -7.66 15.93 -3.92
C GLU A 158 -8.80 14.98 -4.32
N HIS A 159 -8.49 13.85 -4.98
CA HIS A 159 -9.51 13.03 -5.59
C HIS A 159 -10.30 12.19 -4.58
N LEU A 160 -9.60 11.57 -3.62
CA LEU A 160 -10.26 10.72 -2.62
C LEU A 160 -11.11 11.54 -1.65
N PRO A 161 -10.67 12.72 -1.15
CA PRO A 161 -11.52 13.62 -0.37
C PRO A 161 -12.69 14.23 -1.15
N SER A 162 -12.61 14.26 -2.47
CA SER A 162 -13.68 14.75 -3.35
C SER A 162 -14.56 13.65 -3.93
N HIS A 163 -14.35 12.41 -3.51
CA HIS A 163 -15.10 11.26 -4.04
C HIS A 163 -16.57 11.32 -3.58
N GLU A 164 -17.50 11.11 -4.50
CA GLU A 164 -18.95 11.26 -4.30
C GLU A 164 -19.49 10.52 -3.06
N PHE A 165 -19.00 9.30 -2.80
CA PHE A 165 -19.48 8.45 -1.70
C PHE A 165 -18.55 8.38 -0.50
N LEU A 166 -17.24 8.60 -0.68
CA LEU A 166 -16.23 8.43 0.37
C LEU A 166 -15.67 9.77 0.85
N GLY A 167 -15.86 10.86 0.10
CA GLY A 167 -15.16 12.12 0.33
C GLY A 167 -15.35 12.68 1.73
N ASP A 168 -16.57 12.69 2.24
CA ASP A 168 -16.89 13.23 3.56
C ASP A 168 -16.19 12.43 4.69
N ILE A 169 -16.25 11.10 4.62
CA ILE A 169 -15.64 10.25 5.64
C ILE A 169 -14.10 10.30 5.56
N VAL A 170 -13.55 10.27 4.35
CA VAL A 170 -12.11 10.43 4.11
C VAL A 170 -11.62 11.76 4.67
N SER A 171 -12.30 12.86 4.33
CA SER A 171 -11.93 14.21 4.79
C SER A 171 -11.96 14.37 6.30
N SER A 172 -12.84 13.64 6.98
CA SER A 172 -12.99 13.72 8.44
C SER A 172 -12.06 12.77 9.22
N GLN A 173 -11.67 11.63 8.65
CA GLN A 173 -10.98 10.57 9.38
C GLN A 173 -9.57 10.25 8.85
N MET A 174 -9.25 10.54 7.57
CA MET A 174 -7.95 10.22 6.99
C MET A 174 -6.95 11.36 7.17
N HIS A 175 -5.76 11.02 7.64
CA HIS A 175 -4.62 11.91 7.79
C HIS A 175 -3.48 11.41 6.93
N TYR A 176 -3.24 12.04 5.78
CA TYR A 176 -2.13 11.71 4.91
C TYR A 176 -0.88 12.50 5.32
N TYR A 177 0.17 11.78 5.71
CA TYR A 177 1.44 12.33 6.14
C TYR A 177 2.59 11.86 5.23
N PRO A 178 2.80 12.55 4.08
CA PRO A 178 3.98 12.31 3.25
C PRO A 178 5.24 12.84 3.92
N THR A 179 6.34 12.06 3.88
CA THR A 179 7.64 12.47 4.41
C THR A 179 8.76 12.17 3.42
N VAL A 180 9.69 13.12 3.28
CA VAL A 180 10.80 13.05 2.31
C VAL A 180 12.13 13.03 3.06
N THR A 181 13.13 12.27 2.56
CA THR A 181 14.38 12.06 3.27
C THR A 181 15.61 12.67 2.62
N ARG A 182 15.56 13.12 1.36
CA ARG A 182 16.74 13.56 0.61
C ARG A 182 16.64 14.94 -0.03
N GLU A 183 15.55 15.65 0.19
CA GLU A 183 15.36 17.02 -0.26
C GLU A 183 14.41 17.76 0.67
N GLU A 184 14.35 19.09 0.57
CA GLU A 184 13.45 19.90 1.40
C GLU A 184 11.98 19.58 1.10
N TYR A 185 11.22 19.37 2.16
CA TYR A 185 9.78 19.14 2.11
C TYR A 185 9.14 19.51 3.45
N ARG A 186 7.82 19.77 3.46
CA ARG A 186 7.09 20.15 4.69
C ARG A 186 7.30 19.18 5.85
N ASN A 187 7.37 17.87 5.57
CA ASN A 187 7.69 16.84 6.55
C ASN A 187 8.95 16.11 6.11
N MET A 188 9.96 16.13 6.93
CA MET A 188 11.26 15.51 6.65
C MET A 188 11.62 14.47 7.70
N GLY A 189 12.19 13.38 7.24
CA GLY A 189 12.75 12.34 8.11
C GLY A 189 12.29 10.93 7.74
N ARG A 190 12.98 9.96 8.32
CA ARG A 190 12.60 8.56 8.21
C ARG A 190 11.40 8.29 9.11
N ILE A 191 10.49 7.42 8.68
CA ILE A 191 9.30 7.04 9.45
C ILE A 191 9.70 6.52 10.84
N THR A 192 10.74 5.69 10.93
CA THR A 192 11.27 5.17 12.19
C THR A 192 11.60 6.29 13.17
N HIS A 193 12.32 7.31 12.73
CA HIS A 193 12.67 8.47 13.57
C HIS A 193 11.45 9.31 13.94
N LEU A 194 10.53 9.53 13.02
CA LEU A 194 9.30 10.30 13.28
C LEU A 194 8.41 9.61 14.32
N VAL A 195 8.33 8.29 14.29
CA VAL A 195 7.60 7.48 15.29
C VAL A 195 8.34 7.44 16.61
N GLU A 196 9.66 7.20 16.59
CA GLU A 196 10.49 7.09 17.79
C GLU A 196 10.51 8.38 18.60
N SER A 197 10.72 9.51 17.93
CA SER A 197 10.75 10.84 18.57
C SER A 197 9.38 11.38 18.99
N GLY A 198 8.28 10.72 18.59
CA GLY A 198 6.92 11.20 18.80
C GLY A 198 6.51 12.37 17.89
N ARG A 199 7.39 12.79 16.97
CA ARG A 199 7.13 13.92 16.08
C ARG A 199 5.91 13.69 15.19
N LEU A 200 5.74 12.46 14.67
CA LEU A 200 4.57 12.11 13.85
C LEU A 200 3.26 12.45 14.57
N CYS A 201 3.11 12.01 15.82
CA CYS A 201 1.91 12.27 16.61
C CYS A 201 1.75 13.75 16.95
N ALA A 202 2.85 14.43 17.29
CA ALA A 202 2.85 15.86 17.60
C ALA A 202 2.44 16.70 16.38
N ASP A 203 2.98 16.42 15.19
CA ASP A 203 2.65 17.13 13.94
C ASP A 203 1.17 16.93 13.55
N LEU A 204 0.57 15.79 13.91
CA LEU A 204 -0.84 15.46 13.65
C LEU A 204 -1.79 15.92 14.80
N GLY A 205 -1.26 16.47 15.88
CA GLY A 205 -2.07 16.81 17.06
C GLY A 205 -2.69 15.61 17.76
N MET A 206 -2.09 14.43 17.62
CA MET A 206 -2.55 13.16 18.17
C MET A 206 -1.75 12.77 19.41
N PRO A 207 -2.35 12.01 20.35
CA PRO A 207 -1.60 11.45 21.48
C PRO A 207 -0.55 10.45 20.98
N ALA A 208 0.46 10.19 21.82
CA ALA A 208 1.49 9.19 21.53
C ALA A 208 0.88 7.82 21.20
N LEU A 209 1.62 7.01 20.42
CA LEU A 209 1.22 5.64 20.08
C LEU A 209 0.99 4.81 21.36
N ASP A 210 -0.18 4.18 21.44
CA ASP A 210 -0.63 3.38 22.58
C ASP A 210 -1.27 2.08 22.07
N PRO A 211 -0.72 0.89 22.37
CA PRO A 211 -1.28 -0.39 21.94
C PRO A 211 -2.71 -0.67 22.44
N ALA A 212 -3.17 0.04 23.49
CA ALA A 212 -4.55 -0.07 23.95
C ALA A 212 -5.55 0.53 22.94
N HIS A 213 -5.13 1.51 22.14
CA HIS A 213 -6.00 2.29 21.27
C HIS A 213 -5.58 2.26 19.80
N ASP A 214 -4.33 1.94 19.50
CA ASP A 214 -3.76 2.04 18.17
C ASP A 214 -3.52 0.68 17.53
N ARG A 215 -3.63 0.64 16.21
CA ARG A 215 -3.20 -0.48 15.37
C ARG A 215 -2.24 0.03 14.32
N VAL A 216 -1.22 -0.77 14.01
CA VAL A 216 -0.15 -0.36 13.09
C VAL A 216 0.04 -1.43 12.02
N MET A 217 -0.02 -1.04 10.79
CA MET A 217 0.37 -1.85 9.64
C MET A 217 1.62 -1.27 9.00
N ILE A 218 2.58 -2.11 8.68
CA ILE A 218 3.86 -1.67 8.10
C ILE A 218 4.13 -2.39 6.78
N CYS A 219 4.53 -1.63 5.76
CA CYS A 219 4.90 -2.19 4.46
C CYS A 219 5.99 -1.34 3.79
N GLY A 220 7.05 -1.95 3.29
CA GLY A 220 8.12 -1.20 2.63
C GLY A 220 9.48 -1.88 2.66
N SER A 221 10.54 -1.10 2.84
CA SER A 221 11.90 -1.63 2.82
C SER A 221 12.18 -2.59 3.98
N PRO A 222 12.96 -3.67 3.76
CA PRO A 222 13.27 -4.62 4.83
C PRO A 222 13.93 -3.99 6.06
N ALA A 223 14.71 -2.92 5.88
CA ALA A 223 15.32 -2.21 7.00
C ALA A 223 14.27 -1.50 7.84
N MET A 224 13.33 -0.76 7.19
CA MET A 224 12.24 -0.08 7.90
C MET A 224 11.34 -1.08 8.64
N LEU A 225 11.02 -2.21 8.02
CA LEU A 225 10.18 -3.24 8.64
C LEU A 225 10.81 -3.73 9.95
N ARG A 226 12.08 -4.16 9.93
CA ARG A 226 12.79 -4.62 11.14
C ARG A 226 12.87 -3.55 12.24
N ASP A 227 13.18 -2.30 11.85
CA ASP A 227 13.34 -1.21 12.81
C ASP A 227 12.00 -0.88 13.48
N LEU A 228 10.91 -0.81 12.70
CA LEU A 228 9.57 -0.53 13.22
C LEU A 228 9.01 -1.70 14.04
N GLU A 229 9.16 -2.96 13.57
CA GLU A 229 8.75 -4.16 14.28
C GLU A 229 9.35 -4.16 15.69
N HIS A 230 10.68 -4.05 15.79
CA HIS A 230 11.37 -3.99 17.07
C HIS A 230 10.90 -2.84 17.97
N MET A 231 10.71 -1.65 17.41
CA MET A 231 10.24 -0.48 18.16
C MET A 231 8.80 -0.66 18.67
N LEU A 232 7.92 -1.24 17.86
CA LEU A 232 6.52 -1.47 18.22
C LEU A 232 6.40 -2.55 19.30
N GLU A 233 7.17 -3.64 19.19
CA GLU A 233 7.26 -4.68 20.22
C GLU A 233 7.71 -4.11 21.57
N GLN A 234 8.74 -3.25 21.60
CA GLN A 234 9.19 -2.56 22.81
C GLN A 234 8.13 -1.66 23.43
N ARG A 235 7.16 -1.20 22.65
CA ARG A 235 6.01 -0.40 23.12
C ARG A 235 4.79 -1.23 23.48
N GLY A 236 4.90 -2.56 23.43
CA GLY A 236 3.83 -3.48 23.83
C GLY A 236 2.83 -3.82 22.72
N PHE A 237 3.12 -3.46 21.46
CA PHE A 237 2.35 -3.99 20.34
C PHE A 237 2.70 -5.44 20.10
N ALA A 238 1.72 -6.25 19.74
CA ALA A 238 1.91 -7.64 19.36
C ALA A 238 1.70 -7.81 17.84
N GLU A 239 2.52 -8.66 17.21
CA GLU A 239 2.34 -9.00 15.80
C GLU A 239 1.10 -9.89 15.64
N GLY A 240 0.18 -9.45 14.76
CA GLY A 240 -0.99 -10.20 14.38
C GLY A 240 -0.76 -11.06 13.14
N ASN A 241 -1.56 -12.12 13.03
CA ASN A 241 -1.62 -12.97 11.85
C ASN A 241 -3.04 -13.53 11.66
N THR A 242 -3.22 -14.41 10.66
CA THR A 242 -4.52 -15.00 10.34
C THR A 242 -5.15 -15.82 11.47
N SER A 243 -4.38 -16.27 12.45
CA SER A 243 -4.84 -17.13 13.55
C SER A 243 -4.92 -16.38 14.88
N ILE A 244 -4.11 -15.35 15.05
CA ILE A 244 -4.01 -14.53 16.25
C ILE A 244 -4.00 -13.07 15.82
N PRO A 245 -5.12 -12.34 15.97
CA PRO A 245 -5.16 -10.90 15.67
C PRO A 245 -4.20 -10.10 16.55
N GLY A 246 -3.61 -9.03 16.00
CA GLY A 246 -2.65 -8.15 16.68
C GLY A 246 -3.04 -6.67 16.69
#